data_8467ac1757037e532bcc26b2f00f7275
#
_entry.id   8467ac1757037e532bcc26b2f00f7275
#
_cell.length_a   1.000
_cell.length_b   1.000
_cell.length_c   1.000
_cell.angle_alpha   90.00
_cell.angle_beta   90.00
_cell.angle_gamma   90.00
#
_symmetry.space_group_name_H-M   'P 1'
#
loop_
_entity.id
_entity.type
_entity.pdbx_description
1 polymer ?
#
loop_
_entity_poly.entity_id
_entity_poly.type
_entity_poly.pdbx_seq_one_letter_code
_entity_poly.pdbx_strand_id
1 'polypeptide(L)'
;MPHPSDEIKLLIESNSADVLRLRRRIRETFALRDKSPSKLQEWRRACEIFHSRYDELAFPGGYHGALDRLVAGDPYTMEAAICFLEIRPYFFRSGYMFDAMLRKAKRAPLNPEQRARLQIVVDEFKAWKAAKQLKKVSEGSV
;
A
#
# COMPACT_ATOMS: atom_id res chain seq x y z
N MET A 1 -1.73 -27.13 -5.33
CA MET A 1 -0.53 -26.37 -4.90
C MET A 1 -0.89 -24.90 -4.78
N PRO A 2 -0.64 -24.30 -3.61
CA PRO A 2 -0.84 -22.86 -3.48
C PRO A 2 0.15 -22.09 -4.37
N HIS A 3 -0.34 -21.03 -4.99
CA HIS A 3 0.50 -20.15 -5.79
C HIS A 3 1.39 -19.31 -4.85
N PRO A 4 2.66 -19.03 -5.21
CA PRO A 4 3.53 -18.17 -4.37
C PRO A 4 2.91 -16.83 -4.02
N SER A 5 2.03 -16.30 -4.89
CA SER A 5 1.34 -15.03 -4.63
C SER A 5 0.36 -15.12 -3.45
N ASP A 6 -0.14 -16.30 -3.10
CA ASP A 6 -1.12 -16.45 -2.02
C ASP A 6 -0.52 -16.05 -0.67
N GLU A 7 0.71 -16.49 -0.37
CA GLU A 7 1.41 -16.10 0.86
C GLU A 7 1.73 -14.61 0.88
N ILE A 8 2.16 -14.08 -0.26
CA ILE A 8 2.48 -12.65 -0.38
C ILE A 8 1.22 -11.80 -0.16
N LYS A 9 0.09 -12.21 -0.74
CA LYS A 9 -1.18 -11.51 -0.57
C LYS A 9 -1.65 -11.52 0.89
N LEU A 10 -1.53 -12.66 1.57
CA LEU A 10 -1.85 -12.76 2.99
C LEU A 10 -0.96 -11.82 3.82
N LEU A 11 0.33 -11.76 3.50
CA LEU A 11 1.27 -10.86 4.17
C LEU A 11 0.89 -9.39 3.96
N ILE A 12 0.56 -9.01 2.71
CA ILE A 12 0.14 -7.64 2.39
C ILE A 12 -1.11 -7.27 3.20
N GLU A 13 -2.10 -8.15 3.24
CA GLU A 13 -3.35 -7.90 3.98
C GLU A 13 -3.10 -7.80 5.49
N SER A 14 -2.29 -8.68 6.05
CA SER A 14 -1.92 -8.66 7.47
C SER A 14 -1.16 -7.39 7.82
N ASN A 15 -0.17 -7.02 7.00
CA ASN A 15 0.62 -5.81 7.22
C ASN A 15 -0.24 -4.56 7.10
N SER A 16 -1.16 -4.52 6.14
CA SER A 16 -2.10 -3.41 5.96
C SER A 16 -2.97 -3.22 7.21
N ALA A 17 -3.48 -4.31 7.77
CA ALA A 17 -4.26 -4.27 9.01
C ALA A 17 -3.43 -3.73 10.18
N ASP A 18 -2.15 -4.11 10.25
CA ASP A 18 -1.24 -3.61 11.28
C ASP A 18 -0.98 -2.11 11.13
N VAL A 19 -0.78 -1.61 9.91
CA VAL A 19 -0.62 -0.17 9.66
C VAL A 19 -1.86 0.59 10.14
N LEU A 20 -3.05 0.09 9.80
CA LEU A 20 -4.31 0.71 10.22
C LEU A 20 -4.46 0.73 11.74
N ARG A 21 -4.10 -0.37 12.41
CA ARG A 21 -4.14 -0.49 13.87
C ARG A 21 -3.17 0.50 14.55
N LEU A 22 -1.94 0.58 14.05
CA LEU A 22 -0.93 1.50 14.60
C LEU A 22 -1.35 2.96 14.39
N ARG A 23 -1.95 3.26 13.24
CA ARG A 23 -2.46 4.61 12.93
C ARG A 23 -3.63 4.97 13.85
N ARG A 24 -4.52 4.03 14.11
CA ARG A 24 -5.64 4.21 15.05
C ARG A 24 -5.12 4.51 16.46
N ARG A 25 -4.07 3.81 16.88
CA ARG A 25 -3.46 4.04 18.19
C ARG A 25 -2.91 5.46 18.32
N ILE A 26 -2.32 6.00 17.26
CA ILE A 26 -1.87 7.41 17.23
C ILE A 26 -3.07 8.34 17.46
N ARG A 27 -4.19 8.13 16.76
CA ARG A 27 -5.37 8.98 16.89
C ARG A 27 -5.98 8.91 18.30
N GLU A 28 -6.10 7.70 18.83
CA GLU A 28 -6.66 7.49 20.18
C GLU A 28 -5.83 8.18 21.26
N THR A 29 -4.52 8.03 21.20
CA THR A 29 -3.61 8.63 22.17
C THR A 29 -3.47 10.13 21.96
N PHE A 30 -3.57 10.62 20.73
CA PHE A 30 -3.55 12.06 20.43
C PHE A 30 -4.68 12.79 21.12
N ALA A 31 -5.87 12.23 21.12
CA ALA A 31 -7.04 12.85 21.74
C ALA A 31 -6.88 13.07 23.26
N LEU A 32 -6.04 12.26 23.91
CA LEU A 32 -5.85 12.30 25.36
C LEU A 32 -4.51 12.91 25.80
N ARG A 33 -3.67 13.33 24.86
CA ARG A 33 -2.28 13.72 25.12
C ARG A 33 -2.09 14.86 26.14
N ASP A 34 -3.08 15.75 26.23
CA ASP A 34 -3.01 16.91 27.12
C ASP A 34 -3.56 16.66 28.52
N LYS A 35 -4.09 15.46 28.78
CA LYS A 35 -4.74 15.13 30.06
C LYS A 35 -3.74 14.87 31.19
N SER A 36 -2.55 14.37 30.89
CA SER A 36 -1.50 14.12 31.87
C SER A 36 -0.16 13.91 31.15
N PRO A 37 0.98 14.04 31.88
CA PRO A 37 2.29 13.70 31.30
C PRO A 37 2.36 12.25 30.80
N SER A 38 1.71 11.32 31.51
CA SER A 38 1.64 9.91 31.12
C SER A 38 0.91 9.74 29.77
N LYS A 39 -0.21 10.46 29.57
CA LYS A 39 -0.96 10.41 28.32
C LYS A 39 -0.19 11.00 27.16
N LEU A 40 0.56 12.06 27.38
CA LEU A 40 1.45 12.64 26.36
C LEU A 40 2.52 11.61 25.95
N GLN A 41 3.08 10.90 26.91
CA GLN A 41 4.10 9.89 26.66
C GLN A 41 3.51 8.71 25.85
N GLU A 42 2.28 8.29 26.14
CA GLU A 42 1.61 7.24 25.38
C GLU A 42 1.48 7.64 23.89
N TRP A 43 1.11 8.88 23.62
CA TRP A 43 1.00 9.37 22.24
C TRP A 43 2.36 9.41 21.55
N ARG A 44 3.39 9.93 22.23
CA ARG A 44 4.75 9.94 21.66
C ARG A 44 5.23 8.53 21.34
N ARG A 45 4.95 7.59 22.23
CA ARG A 45 5.30 6.18 22.00
C ARG A 45 4.57 5.59 20.80
N ALA A 46 3.28 5.89 20.66
CA ALA A 46 2.50 5.42 19.51
C ALA A 46 3.08 5.94 18.19
N CYS A 47 3.49 7.21 18.14
CA CYS A 47 4.15 7.80 16.98
C CYS A 47 5.49 7.12 16.68
N GLU A 48 6.31 6.86 17.69
CA GLU A 48 7.60 6.19 17.52
C GLU A 48 7.43 4.78 16.96
N ILE A 49 6.49 4.02 17.49
CA ILE A 49 6.22 2.65 17.03
C ILE A 49 5.76 2.67 15.57
N PHE A 50 4.85 3.57 15.22
CA PHE A 50 4.37 3.71 13.84
C PHE A 50 5.55 3.99 12.89
N HIS A 51 6.35 5.00 13.21
CA HIS A 51 7.47 5.39 12.35
C HIS A 51 8.52 4.28 12.21
N SER A 52 8.79 3.54 13.29
CA SER A 52 9.80 2.47 13.24
C SER A 52 9.35 1.25 12.45
N ARG A 53 8.02 1.00 12.33
CA ARG A 53 7.49 -0.19 11.68
C ARG A 53 6.90 0.07 10.30
N TYR A 54 6.63 1.31 9.95
CA TYR A 54 5.87 1.64 8.74
C TYR A 54 6.53 1.09 7.47
N ASP A 55 7.83 1.32 7.28
CA ASP A 55 8.51 0.90 6.06
C ASP A 55 8.40 -0.62 5.83
N GLU A 56 8.64 -1.40 6.87
CA GLU A 56 8.56 -2.86 6.82
C GLU A 56 7.14 -3.34 6.52
N LEU A 57 6.13 -2.70 7.12
CA LEU A 57 4.73 -3.09 6.95
C LEU A 57 4.14 -2.58 5.62
N ALA A 58 4.66 -1.49 5.09
CA ALA A 58 4.11 -0.88 3.88
C ALA A 58 4.23 -1.78 2.65
N PHE A 59 5.32 -2.55 2.56
CA PHE A 59 5.55 -3.41 1.40
C PHE A 59 6.41 -4.62 1.81
N PRO A 60 6.10 -5.84 1.30
CA PRO A 60 6.89 -7.04 1.61
C PRO A 60 8.39 -6.85 1.28
N GLY A 61 9.24 -7.06 2.28
CA GLY A 61 10.68 -6.81 2.16
C GLY A 61 11.09 -5.37 2.42
N GLY A 62 10.13 -4.50 2.82
CA GLY A 62 10.36 -3.09 3.07
C GLY A 62 10.13 -2.24 1.82
N TYR A 63 9.53 -1.06 2.01
CA TYR A 63 9.26 -0.17 0.86
C TYR A 63 10.51 0.58 0.41
N HIS A 64 11.43 0.89 1.32
CA HIS A 64 12.68 1.57 0.97
C HIS A 64 13.47 0.74 -0.04
N GLY A 65 13.74 1.31 -1.19
CA GLY A 65 14.45 0.63 -2.28
C GLY A 65 13.63 -0.36 -3.09
N ALA A 66 12.34 -0.56 -2.75
CA ALA A 66 11.49 -1.52 -3.45
C ALA A 66 11.30 -1.19 -4.93
N LEU A 67 11.12 0.09 -5.25
CA LEU A 67 10.92 0.50 -6.65
C LEU A 67 12.16 0.22 -7.50
N ASP A 68 13.35 0.41 -6.96
CA ASP A 68 14.60 0.10 -7.64
C ASP A 68 14.77 -1.41 -7.85
N ARG A 69 14.47 -2.21 -6.82
CA ARG A 69 14.51 -3.67 -6.93
C ARG A 69 13.51 -4.19 -7.96
N LEU A 70 12.34 -3.56 -8.02
CA LEU A 70 11.30 -3.92 -8.99
C LEU A 70 11.81 -3.73 -10.44
N VAL A 71 12.33 -2.54 -10.74
CA VAL A 71 12.85 -2.22 -12.08
C VAL A 71 14.08 -3.07 -12.40
N ALA A 72 14.91 -3.39 -11.40
CA ALA A 72 16.08 -4.25 -11.56
C ALA A 72 15.72 -5.73 -11.81
N GLY A 73 14.45 -6.11 -11.58
CA GLY A 73 13.99 -7.45 -11.87
C GLY A 73 14.15 -8.45 -10.74
N ASP A 74 14.22 -7.98 -9.49
CA ASP A 74 14.23 -8.88 -8.34
C ASP A 74 12.96 -9.73 -8.33
N PRO A 75 13.06 -11.07 -8.42
CA PRO A 75 11.88 -11.92 -8.59
C PRO A 75 10.83 -11.77 -7.49
N TYR A 76 11.26 -11.73 -6.23
CA TYR A 76 10.32 -11.57 -5.11
C TYR A 76 9.62 -10.21 -5.18
N THR A 77 10.37 -9.15 -5.46
CA THR A 77 9.82 -7.79 -5.51
C THR A 77 8.84 -7.64 -6.68
N MET A 78 9.13 -8.25 -7.83
CA MET A 78 8.21 -8.23 -8.98
C MET A 78 6.88 -8.91 -8.62
N GLU A 79 6.93 -10.10 -8.02
CA GLU A 79 5.71 -10.79 -7.64
C GLU A 79 4.96 -10.03 -6.54
N ALA A 80 5.66 -9.53 -5.53
CA ALA A 80 5.05 -8.73 -4.47
C ALA A 80 4.41 -7.45 -5.00
N ALA A 81 5.02 -6.80 -5.98
CA ALA A 81 4.47 -5.59 -6.60
C ALA A 81 3.16 -5.88 -7.33
N ILE A 82 3.11 -6.97 -8.11
CA ILE A 82 1.88 -7.37 -8.80
C ILE A 82 0.79 -7.70 -7.79
N CYS A 83 1.11 -8.44 -6.72
CA CYS A 83 0.16 -8.74 -5.65
C CYS A 83 -0.37 -7.47 -4.97
N PHE A 84 0.52 -6.52 -4.68
CA PHE A 84 0.15 -5.24 -4.08
C PHE A 84 -0.83 -4.46 -4.97
N LEU A 85 -0.54 -4.39 -6.26
CA LEU A 85 -1.40 -3.70 -7.22
C LEU A 85 -2.76 -4.38 -7.38
N GLU A 86 -2.79 -5.72 -7.33
CA GLU A 86 -4.04 -6.48 -7.41
C GLU A 86 -4.91 -6.28 -6.18
N ILE A 87 -4.32 -6.31 -4.99
CA ILE A 87 -5.04 -6.12 -3.72
C ILE A 87 -5.45 -4.66 -3.56
N ARG A 88 -4.57 -3.73 -3.95
CA ARG A 88 -4.75 -2.29 -3.76
C ARG A 88 -5.08 -1.97 -2.30
N PRO A 89 -4.16 -2.27 -1.36
CA PRO A 89 -4.43 -2.08 0.06
C PRO A 89 -4.65 -0.60 0.41
N TYR A 90 -5.50 -0.37 1.40
CA TYR A 90 -5.82 0.98 1.84
C TYR A 90 -5.19 1.24 3.21
N PHE A 91 -4.19 2.12 3.25
CA PHE A 91 -3.56 2.57 4.49
C PHE A 91 -2.84 3.90 4.21
N PHE A 92 -2.24 4.49 5.24
CA PHE A 92 -1.57 5.78 5.12
C PHE A 92 -0.53 5.77 4.00
N ARG A 93 -0.71 6.65 3.01
CA ARG A 93 0.12 6.83 1.82
C ARG A 93 0.10 5.67 0.81
N SER A 94 -0.77 4.69 0.98
CA SER A 94 -0.85 3.56 0.04
C SER A 94 -1.20 3.99 -1.38
N GLY A 95 -1.96 5.07 -1.55
CA GLY A 95 -2.30 5.59 -2.88
C GLY A 95 -1.08 6.08 -3.64
N TYR A 96 -0.16 6.77 -2.98
CA TYR A 96 1.09 7.21 -3.58
C TYR A 96 1.97 6.03 -3.96
N MET A 97 2.01 5.01 -3.10
CA MET A 97 2.75 3.78 -3.37
C MET A 97 2.18 3.05 -4.58
N PHE A 98 0.85 2.95 -4.66
CA PHE A 98 0.16 2.32 -5.79
C PHE A 98 0.56 3.01 -7.09
N ASP A 99 0.47 4.33 -7.17
CA ASP A 99 0.80 5.10 -8.38
C ASP A 99 2.26 4.91 -8.80
N ALA A 100 3.19 5.01 -7.85
CA ALA A 100 4.62 4.86 -8.11
C ALA A 100 4.93 3.42 -8.57
N MET A 101 4.34 2.43 -7.91
CA MET A 101 4.56 1.02 -8.21
C MET A 101 3.99 0.65 -9.57
N LEU A 102 2.81 1.17 -9.92
CA LEU A 102 2.19 0.93 -11.23
C LEU A 102 3.10 1.44 -12.36
N ARG A 103 3.65 2.64 -12.21
CA ARG A 103 4.58 3.21 -13.20
C ARG A 103 5.84 2.36 -13.35
N LYS A 104 6.43 1.94 -12.23
CA LYS A 104 7.67 1.16 -12.23
C LYS A 104 7.44 -0.27 -12.72
N ALA A 105 6.30 -0.88 -12.39
CA ALA A 105 5.96 -2.23 -12.86
C ALA A 105 5.90 -2.30 -14.39
N LYS A 106 5.41 -1.24 -15.04
CA LYS A 106 5.38 -1.18 -16.52
C LYS A 106 6.77 -1.26 -17.15
N ARG A 107 7.81 -0.89 -16.40
CA ARG A 107 9.21 -0.86 -16.85
C ARG A 107 10.02 -2.06 -16.36
N ALA A 108 9.44 -2.88 -15.48
CA ALA A 108 10.12 -4.03 -14.92
C ALA A 108 10.13 -5.20 -15.90
N PRO A 109 11.15 -6.10 -15.83
CA PRO A 109 11.22 -7.27 -16.70
C PRO A 109 10.32 -8.40 -16.19
N LEU A 110 9.01 -8.15 -16.18
CA LEU A 110 7.99 -9.09 -15.72
C LEU A 110 7.92 -10.31 -16.65
N ASN A 111 7.55 -11.47 -16.09
CA ASN A 111 7.25 -12.64 -16.93
C ASN A 111 5.85 -12.45 -17.58
N PRO A 112 5.51 -13.33 -18.59
CA PRO A 112 4.22 -13.19 -19.29
C PRO A 112 2.99 -13.24 -18.41
N GLU A 113 2.98 -14.07 -17.37
CA GLU A 113 1.87 -14.17 -16.41
C GLU A 113 1.72 -12.86 -15.64
N GLN A 114 2.83 -12.32 -15.14
CA GLN A 114 2.83 -11.06 -14.41
C GLN A 114 2.39 -9.89 -15.29
N ARG A 115 2.82 -9.87 -16.56
CA ARG A 115 2.39 -8.85 -17.52
C ARG A 115 0.90 -8.90 -17.79
N ALA A 116 0.34 -10.09 -17.90
CA ALA A 116 -1.10 -10.25 -18.11
C ALA A 116 -1.87 -9.76 -16.87
N ARG A 117 -1.40 -10.08 -15.69
CA ARG A 117 -2.00 -9.61 -14.43
C ARG A 117 -1.89 -8.10 -14.30
N LEU A 118 -0.75 -7.52 -14.66
CA LEU A 118 -0.57 -6.07 -14.65
C LEU A 118 -1.54 -5.39 -15.62
N GLN A 119 -1.74 -5.95 -16.80
CA GLN A 119 -2.66 -5.37 -17.79
C GLN A 119 -4.09 -5.33 -17.24
N ILE A 120 -4.52 -6.36 -16.53
CA ILE A 120 -5.84 -6.37 -15.87
C ILE A 120 -5.93 -5.22 -14.85
N VAL A 121 -4.90 -5.04 -14.04
CA VAL A 121 -4.84 -3.94 -13.05
C VAL A 121 -4.93 -2.59 -13.76
N VAL A 122 -4.16 -2.40 -14.83
CA VAL A 122 -4.16 -1.15 -15.60
C VAL A 122 -5.57 -0.85 -16.15
N ASP A 123 -6.23 -1.86 -16.70
CA ASP A 123 -7.56 -1.70 -17.28
C ASP A 123 -8.60 -1.36 -16.20
N GLU A 124 -8.55 -2.04 -15.07
CA GLU A 124 -9.44 -1.78 -13.92
C GLU A 124 -9.22 -0.37 -13.36
N PHE A 125 -7.96 0.06 -13.28
CA PHE A 125 -7.63 1.40 -12.79
C PHE A 125 -8.14 2.49 -13.74
N LYS A 126 -8.01 2.30 -15.04
CA LYS A 126 -8.56 3.21 -16.06
C LYS A 126 -10.08 3.30 -15.97
N ALA A 127 -10.75 2.15 -15.80
CA ALA A 127 -12.19 2.10 -15.65
C ALA A 127 -12.65 2.83 -14.38
N TRP A 128 -11.93 2.63 -13.27
CA TRP A 128 -12.22 3.32 -12.02
C TRP A 128 -12.06 4.83 -12.13
N LYS A 129 -10.98 5.30 -12.78
CA LYS A 129 -10.76 6.72 -13.03
C LYS A 129 -11.85 7.33 -13.89
N ALA A 130 -12.26 6.63 -14.95
CA ALA A 130 -13.33 7.09 -15.83
C ALA A 130 -14.66 7.21 -15.08
N ALA A 131 -15.01 6.23 -14.27
CA ALA A 131 -16.22 6.25 -13.45
C ALA A 131 -16.20 7.40 -12.43
N LYS A 132 -15.05 7.64 -11.81
CA LYS A 132 -14.87 8.74 -10.86
C LYS A 132 -15.02 10.10 -11.55
N GLN A 133 -14.48 10.24 -12.75
CA GLN A 133 -14.58 11.47 -13.53
C GLN A 133 -16.04 11.75 -13.96
N LEU A 134 -16.75 10.73 -14.41
CA LEU A 134 -18.17 10.84 -14.75
C LEU A 134 -19.03 11.26 -13.56
N LYS A 135 -18.73 10.70 -12.38
CA LYS A 135 -19.41 11.07 -11.15
C LYS A 135 -19.19 12.54 -10.80
N LYS A 136 -17.96 13.04 -10.95
CA LYS A 136 -17.63 14.45 -10.71
C LYS A 136 -18.38 15.36 -11.66
N VAL A 137 -18.44 15.01 -12.95
CA VAL A 137 -19.16 15.79 -13.96
C VAL A 137 -20.64 15.81 -13.64
N SER A 138 -21.23 14.67 -13.28
CA SER A 138 -22.64 14.55 -12.89
C SER A 138 -22.98 15.40 -11.67
N GLU A 139 -22.11 15.40 -10.64
CA GLU A 139 -22.29 16.19 -9.42
C GLU A 139 -22.07 17.69 -9.65
N GLY A 140 -21.25 18.05 -10.64
CA GLY A 140 -20.97 19.43 -10.99
C GLY A 140 -21.96 20.09 -11.94
N SER A 141 -22.88 19.33 -12.54
CA SER A 141 -23.88 19.84 -13.50
C SER A 141 -25.22 20.12 -12.82
N VAL A 142 -25.22 21.03 -11.89
CA VAL A 142 -26.47 21.50 -11.26
C VAL A 142 -26.92 22.77 -11.92
#